data_a7b0ad88305d28aa2458e10bb0f7ed26
#
_entry.id   a7b0ad88305d28aa2458e10bb0f7ed26
#
_cell.length_a   1.000
_cell.length_b   1.000
_cell.length_c   1.000
_cell.angle_alpha   90.00
_cell.angle_beta   90.00
_cell.angle_gamma   90.00
#
_symmetry.space_group_name_H-M   'P 1'
#
loop_
_entity.id
_entity.type
_entity.pdbx_description
1 polymer ?
#
loop_
_entity_poly.entity_id
_entity_poly.type
_entity_poly.pdbx_seq_one_letter_code
_entity_poly.pdbx_strand_id
1 'polypeptide(L)'
;DTTGKVLDVKKVDKSYIFDFEIVSKERKNIIEKASICINGISLTISKKTKKGFQIWVIPHTFKLTNLSKVKKGSLVNIEIDILSKYVKNFFHEK
;
A
#
# COMPACT_ATOMS: atom_id res chain seq x y z
N ASP A 1 -0.03 -9.65 7.89
CA ASP A 1 -1.45 -10.00 7.89
C ASP A 1 -1.90 -10.63 6.59
N THR A 2 -1.43 -10.13 5.48
CA THR A 2 -1.88 -10.63 4.18
C THR A 2 -0.79 -10.45 3.14
N THR A 3 -1.04 -11.00 1.96
CA THR A 3 -0.14 -10.90 0.83
C THR A 3 -0.82 -10.09 -0.26
N GLY A 4 -0.05 -9.24 -0.91
CA GLY A 4 -0.53 -8.49 -2.06
C GLY A 4 0.35 -8.73 -3.26
N LYS A 5 -0.10 -8.25 -4.41
CA LYS A 5 0.62 -8.37 -5.66
C LYS A 5 0.83 -6.99 -6.27
N VAL A 6 2.03 -6.76 -6.77
CA VAL A 6 2.32 -5.51 -7.47
C VAL A 6 1.73 -5.59 -8.87
N LEU A 7 0.75 -4.73 -9.13
CA LEU A 7 0.10 -4.68 -10.44
C LEU A 7 0.90 -3.85 -11.43
N ASP A 8 1.52 -2.77 -10.95
CA ASP A 8 2.28 -1.88 -11.81
C ASP A 8 3.23 -1.03 -10.97
N VAL A 9 4.34 -0.63 -11.57
CA VAL A 9 5.29 0.31 -11.01
C VAL A 9 5.56 1.34 -12.09
N LYS A 10 5.22 2.60 -11.84
CA LYS A 10 5.31 3.66 -12.81
C LYS A 10 6.18 4.79 -12.28
N LYS A 11 7.12 5.27 -13.08
CA LYS A 11 7.92 6.43 -12.72
C LYS A 11 7.25 7.67 -13.27
N VAL A 12 6.99 8.64 -12.38
CA VAL A 12 6.37 9.90 -12.74
C VAL A 12 7.28 11.00 -12.20
N ASP A 13 7.92 11.74 -13.09
CA ASP A 13 8.99 12.67 -12.74
C ASP A 13 10.09 11.92 -12.00
N LYS A 14 10.36 12.27 -10.73
CA LYS A 14 11.37 11.61 -9.92
C LYS A 14 10.77 10.64 -8.91
N SER A 15 9.44 10.56 -8.86
CA SER A 15 8.73 9.69 -7.93
C SER A 15 8.29 8.40 -8.60
N TYR A 16 7.88 7.44 -7.79
CA TYR A 16 7.38 6.15 -8.28
C TYR A 16 5.98 5.91 -7.74
N ILE A 17 5.10 5.40 -8.58
CA ILE A 17 3.76 5.02 -8.19
C ILE A 17 3.67 3.50 -8.22
N PHE A 18 3.40 2.90 -7.07
CA PHE A 18 3.19 1.46 -6.94
C PHE A 18 1.71 1.18 -6.82
N ASP A 19 1.22 0.29 -7.67
CA ASP A 19 -0.17 -0.12 -7.69
C ASP A 19 -0.24 -1.56 -7.17
N PHE A 20 -1.03 -1.78 -6.12
CA PHE A 20 -1.09 -3.08 -5.45
C PHE A 20 -2.48 -3.67 -5.51
N GLU A 21 -2.51 -4.99 -5.68
CA GLU A 21 -3.73 -5.77 -5.51
C GLU A 21 -3.69 -6.47 -4.16
N ILE A 22 -4.80 -6.47 -3.47
CA ILE A 22 -4.94 -7.14 -2.18
C ILE A 22 -6.22 -7.98 -2.21
N VAL A 23 -6.24 -9.10 -1.45
CA VAL A 23 -7.42 -9.97 -1.43
C VAL A 23 -8.65 -9.22 -0.99
N SER A 24 -9.80 -9.59 -1.57
CA SER A 24 -11.03 -8.80 -1.45
C SER A 24 -11.49 -8.58 -0.02
N LYS A 25 -11.34 -9.56 0.85
CA LYS A 25 -11.77 -9.43 2.25
C LYS A 25 -10.98 -8.37 3.01
N GLU A 26 -9.74 -8.10 2.59
CA GLU A 26 -8.88 -7.10 3.25
C GLU A 26 -9.02 -5.72 2.62
N ARG A 27 -9.58 -5.62 1.42
CA ARG A 27 -9.74 -4.33 0.75
C ARG A 27 -10.61 -3.35 1.54
N LYS A 28 -11.55 -3.87 2.30
CA LYS A 28 -12.41 -3.03 3.13
C LYS A 28 -11.64 -2.28 4.22
N ASN A 29 -10.45 -2.75 4.56
CA ASN A 29 -9.61 -2.13 5.59
C ASN A 29 -8.65 -1.08 5.02
N ILE A 30 -8.63 -0.86 3.71
CA ILE A 30 -7.78 0.13 3.08
C ILE A 30 -8.41 1.51 3.25
N ILE A 31 -7.66 2.44 3.84
CA ILE A 31 -8.10 3.80 4.09
C ILE A 31 -7.06 4.75 3.51
N GLU A 32 -7.48 5.67 2.66
CA GLU A 32 -6.58 6.67 2.08
C GLU A 32 -5.95 7.50 3.18
N LYS A 33 -4.68 7.82 3.02
CA LYS A 33 -3.84 8.59 3.95
C LYS A 33 -3.45 7.82 5.20
N ALA A 34 -3.92 6.59 5.38
CA ALA A 34 -3.52 5.76 6.51
C ALA A 34 -2.19 5.07 6.24
N SER A 35 -1.55 4.59 7.30
CA SER A 35 -0.27 3.88 7.20
C SER A 35 -0.48 2.42 6.86
N ILE A 36 0.47 1.87 6.11
CA ILE A 36 0.48 0.47 5.74
C ILE A 36 1.94 0.02 5.69
N CYS A 37 2.20 -1.23 6.02
CA CYS A 37 3.55 -1.77 6.00
C CYS A 37 3.68 -2.77 4.84
N ILE A 38 4.62 -2.50 3.94
CA ILE A 38 4.89 -3.35 2.78
C ILE A 38 6.29 -3.92 2.93
N ASN A 39 6.42 -5.24 3.06
CA ASN A 39 7.72 -5.90 3.24
C ASN A 39 8.55 -5.26 4.37
N GLY A 40 7.88 -4.86 5.45
CA GLY A 40 8.55 -4.25 6.59
C GLY A 40 8.77 -2.74 6.48
N ILE A 41 8.33 -2.10 5.39
CA ILE A 41 8.51 -0.67 5.19
C ILE A 41 7.18 0.03 5.44
N SER A 42 7.17 0.99 6.37
CA SER A 42 5.97 1.77 6.67
C SER A 42 5.77 2.86 5.62
N LEU A 43 4.61 2.87 5.00
CA LEU A 43 4.27 3.78 3.92
C LEU A 43 2.87 4.34 4.13
N THR A 44 2.53 5.36 3.36
CA THR A 44 1.20 5.98 3.42
C THR A 44 0.41 5.65 2.16
N ILE A 45 -0.83 5.22 2.33
CA ILE A 45 -1.72 4.91 1.23
C ILE A 45 -2.12 6.22 0.56
N SER A 46 -1.76 6.37 -0.72
CA SER A 46 -2.07 7.58 -1.47
C SER A 46 -3.47 7.57 -2.04
N LYS A 47 -3.93 6.40 -2.47
CA LYS A 47 -5.24 6.27 -3.10
C LYS A 47 -5.76 4.84 -2.95
N LYS A 48 -7.06 4.70 -2.72
CA LYS A 48 -7.73 3.39 -2.74
C LYS A 48 -8.19 3.11 -4.18
N THR A 49 -7.98 1.88 -4.64
CA THR A 49 -8.39 1.46 -5.99
C THR A 49 -9.35 0.29 -5.89
N LYS A 50 -9.91 -0.12 -7.02
CA LYS A 50 -10.84 -1.26 -7.07
C LYS A 50 -10.18 -2.55 -6.61
N LYS A 51 -8.90 -2.75 -6.95
CA LYS A 51 -8.20 -4.01 -6.63
C LYS A 51 -7.38 -3.90 -5.35
N GLY A 52 -7.12 -2.71 -4.86
CA GLY A 52 -6.30 -2.52 -3.69
C GLY A 52 -6.01 -1.06 -3.41
N PHE A 53 -4.76 -0.64 -3.66
CA PHE A 53 -4.35 0.72 -3.34
C PHE A 53 -3.11 1.12 -4.14
N GLN A 54 -2.84 2.43 -4.13
CA GLN A 54 -1.63 3.00 -4.71
C GLN A 54 -0.81 3.69 -3.63
N ILE A 55 0.50 3.63 -3.80
CA ILE A 55 1.45 4.35 -2.95
C ILE A 55 2.38 5.14 -3.85
N TRP A 56 2.55 6.43 -3.53
CA TRP A 56 3.53 7.28 -4.20
C TRP A 56 4.80 7.29 -3.36
N VAL A 57 5.91 6.93 -3.98
CA VAL A 57 7.20 6.78 -3.29
C VAL A 57 8.16 7.83 -3.81
N ILE A 58 8.65 8.67 -2.89
CA ILE A 58 9.64 9.69 -3.25
C ILE A 58 10.98 9.01 -3.56
N PRO A 59 11.85 9.65 -4.37
CA PRO A 59 13.11 9.03 -4.79
C PRO A 59 13.99 8.57 -3.64
N HIS A 60 14.06 9.33 -2.58
CA HIS A 60 14.89 9.01 -1.41
C HIS A 60 14.46 7.69 -0.78
N THR A 61 13.17 7.53 -0.52
CA THR A 61 12.60 6.30 0.04
C THR A 61 12.83 5.12 -0.89
N PHE A 62 12.62 5.32 -2.19
CA PHE A 62 12.81 4.27 -3.18
C PHE A 62 14.25 3.75 -3.18
N LYS A 63 15.23 4.65 -3.07
CA LYS A 63 16.64 4.27 -3.10
C LYS A 63 17.12 3.62 -1.81
N LEU A 64 16.60 4.05 -0.66
CA LEU A 64 17.08 3.59 0.64
C LEU A 64 16.37 2.35 1.16
N THR A 65 15.36 1.87 0.46
CA THR A 65 14.58 0.72 0.89
C THR A 65 14.68 -0.39 -0.14
N ASN A 66 14.08 -1.56 0.19
CA ASN A 66 14.04 -2.67 -0.75
C ASN A 66 12.96 -2.50 -1.82
N LEU A 67 12.27 -1.36 -1.85
CA LEU A 67 11.22 -1.10 -2.84
C LEU A 67 11.77 -1.07 -4.26
N SER A 68 13.04 -0.69 -4.45
CA SER A 68 13.67 -0.70 -5.77
C SER A 68 13.75 -2.09 -6.38
N LYS A 69 13.66 -3.12 -5.55
CA LYS A 69 13.71 -4.52 -6.00
C LYS A 69 12.33 -5.10 -6.29
N VAL A 70 11.27 -4.38 -5.94
CA VAL A 70 9.90 -4.82 -6.14
C VAL A 70 9.46 -4.45 -7.55
N LYS A 71 8.98 -5.44 -8.30
CA LYS A 71 8.62 -5.27 -9.70
C LYS A 71 7.18 -5.69 -9.93
N LYS A 72 6.65 -5.31 -11.09
CA LYS A 72 5.34 -5.77 -11.54
C LYS A 72 5.27 -7.29 -11.44
N GLY A 73 4.23 -7.80 -10.82
CA GLY A 73 4.05 -9.23 -10.61
C GLY A 73 4.62 -9.77 -9.31
N SER A 74 5.43 -8.98 -8.60
CA SER A 74 6.00 -9.41 -7.32
C SER A 74 4.90 -9.59 -6.26
N LEU A 75 5.09 -10.58 -5.40
CA LEU A 75 4.26 -10.73 -4.21
C LEU A 75 4.93 -9.99 -3.05
N VAL A 76 4.14 -9.34 -2.24
CA VAL A 76 4.64 -8.57 -1.10
C VAL A 76 3.85 -8.92 0.15
N ASN A 77 4.50 -8.82 1.30
CA ASN A 77 3.85 -8.96 2.59
C ASN A 77 3.24 -7.61 2.98
N ILE A 78 1.98 -7.63 3.37
CA ILE A 78 1.24 -6.42 3.72
C ILE A 78 0.73 -6.53 5.14
N GLU A 79 0.99 -5.48 5.93
CA GLU A 79 0.41 -5.34 7.26
C GLU A 79 -0.38 -4.04 7.29
N ILE A 80 -1.68 -4.15 7.54
CA ILE A 80 -2.55 -2.99 7.61
C ILE A 80 -2.48 -2.45 9.04
N ASP A 81 -2.26 -1.15 9.17
CA ASP A 81 -2.16 -0.49 10.46
C ASP A 81 -3.43 -0.75 11.28
N ILE A 82 -3.26 -1.27 12.49
CA ILE A 82 -4.40 -1.60 13.36
C ILE A 82 -5.20 -0.36 13.74
N LEU A 83 -4.54 0.79 13.83
CA LEU A 83 -5.24 2.05 14.10
C LEU A 83 -6.15 2.43 12.94
N SER A 84 -5.74 2.14 11.72
CA SER A 84 -6.58 2.36 10.54
C SER A 84 -7.84 1.52 10.61
N LYS A 85 -7.71 0.28 11.05
CA LYS A 85 -8.86 -0.61 11.21
C LYS A 85 -9.83 -0.07 12.27
N TYR A 86 -9.32 0.40 13.38
CA TYR A 86 -10.14 0.98 14.44
C TYR A 86 -10.84 2.24 13.97
N VAL A 87 -10.14 3.13 13.30
CA VAL A 87 -10.72 4.36 12.77
C VAL A 87 -11.86 4.04 11.82
N LYS A 88 -11.67 3.10 10.93
CA LYS A 88 -12.70 2.68 9.99
C LYS A 88 -13.93 2.13 10.71
N ASN A 89 -13.72 1.24 11.68
CA ASN A 89 -14.82 0.66 12.45
C ASN A 89 -15.58 1.71 13.22
N PHE A 90 -14.87 2.66 13.82
CA PHE A 90 -15.48 3.75 14.56
C PHE A 90 -16.42 4.58 13.68
N PHE A 91 -15.98 4.96 12.50
CA PHE A 91 -16.81 5.72 11.58
C PHE A 91 -17.97 4.91 11.04
N HIS A 92 -17.80 3.61 10.89
CA HIS A 92 -18.85 2.72 10.43
C HIS A 92 -20.00 2.61 11.42
N GLU A 93 -19.70 2.67 12.70
CA GLU A 93 -20.71 2.53 13.74
C GLU A 93 -21.56 3.78 13.93
N LYS A 94 -21.15 4.87 13.33
CA LYS A 94 -21.91 6.11 13.35
C LYS A 94 -22.97 6.15 12.26
#